data_488bd9493fac5591219ed3978e5e9ebc
#
_entry.id   488bd9493fac5591219ed3978e5e9ebc
#
_cell.length_a   1.000
_cell.length_b   1.000
_cell.length_c   1.000
_cell.angle_alpha   90.00
_cell.angle_beta   90.00
_cell.angle_gamma   90.00
#
_symmetry.space_group_name_H-M   'P 1'
#
loop_
_entity.id
_entity.type
_entity.pdbx_description
1 polymer ?
#
loop_
_entity_poly.entity_id
_entity_poly.type
_entity_poly.pdbx_seq_one_letter_code
_entity_poly.pdbx_strand_id
1 'polypeptide(L)'
;MGTTIDGLIDHEGYAAQKLPDGTLTGTWTEDFTAYVAACSCSGPGQSEWHGSTEYPPTDDGEEAALAEWERVHARPLLAETAPAGLDRDITALLEQLRQLATERPAGVLGQLRRIERATDDLLSEAVRNARQAGKSWSEIGTPMQMSKQAAQQRFGR
;
A
#
# COMPACT_ATOMS: atom_id res chain seq x y z
N MET A 1 -15.10 -15.43 7.14
CA MET A 1 -14.75 -15.41 5.70
C MET A 1 -13.87 -14.19 5.48
N GLY A 2 -12.67 -14.34 4.93
CA GLY A 2 -11.77 -13.21 4.76
C GLY A 2 -12.18 -12.31 3.59
N THR A 3 -11.86 -11.02 3.68
CA THR A 3 -12.13 -10.01 2.65
C THR A 3 -10.80 -9.50 2.10
N THR A 4 -10.66 -9.47 0.78
CA THR A 4 -9.49 -8.92 0.08
C THR A 4 -9.86 -7.64 -0.64
N ILE A 5 -8.90 -6.73 -0.78
CA ILE A 5 -9.04 -5.51 -1.58
C ILE A 5 -8.07 -5.61 -2.76
N ASP A 6 -8.54 -5.25 -3.94
CA ASP A 6 -7.73 -5.25 -5.15
C ASP A 6 -6.52 -4.31 -4.98
N GLY A 7 -5.32 -4.83 -5.22
CA GLY A 7 -4.06 -4.12 -4.97
C GLY A 7 -3.35 -4.43 -3.64
N LEU A 8 -3.95 -5.23 -2.75
CA LEU A 8 -3.34 -5.69 -1.50
C LEU A 8 -3.26 -7.23 -1.46
N ILE A 9 -2.34 -7.82 -2.21
CA ILE A 9 -2.26 -9.28 -2.43
C ILE A 9 -1.95 -10.05 -1.14
N ASP A 10 -1.16 -9.48 -0.23
CA ASP A 10 -0.70 -10.13 1.00
C ASP A 10 -1.47 -9.67 2.25
N HIS A 11 -2.65 -9.09 2.07
CA HIS A 11 -3.50 -8.56 3.13
C HIS A 11 -4.94 -9.06 2.97
N GLU A 12 -5.30 -10.05 3.75
CA GLU A 12 -6.68 -10.51 3.86
C GLU A 12 -7.23 -10.06 5.21
N GLY A 13 -8.28 -9.22 5.19
CA GLY A 13 -8.98 -8.76 6.37
C GLY A 13 -10.02 -9.77 6.84
N TYR A 14 -10.11 -9.97 8.14
CA TYR A 14 -11.15 -10.80 8.74
C TYR A 14 -11.55 -10.26 10.12
N ALA A 15 -12.73 -10.66 10.58
CA ALA A 15 -13.17 -10.41 11.94
C ALA A 15 -12.68 -11.58 12.82
N ALA A 16 -11.64 -11.36 13.60
CA ALA A 16 -11.16 -12.35 14.57
C ALA A 16 -12.14 -12.44 15.74
N GLN A 17 -12.43 -13.65 16.19
CA GLN A 17 -13.23 -13.91 17.39
C GLN A 17 -12.34 -13.80 18.63
N LYS A 18 -12.75 -13.01 19.61
CA LYS A 18 -12.10 -12.93 20.91
C LYS A 18 -12.73 -13.94 21.87
N LEU A 19 -11.91 -14.88 22.36
CA LEU A 19 -12.32 -15.87 23.32
C LEU A 19 -12.39 -15.29 24.74
N PRO A 20 -13.06 -15.97 25.70
CA PRO A 20 -13.15 -15.53 27.11
C PRO A 20 -11.79 -15.37 27.80
N ASP A 21 -10.76 -16.08 27.36
CA ASP A 21 -9.39 -15.96 27.88
C ASP A 21 -8.61 -14.80 27.23
N GLY A 22 -9.23 -14.05 26.31
CA GLY A 22 -8.62 -12.94 25.59
C GLY A 22 -7.88 -13.32 24.29
N THR A 23 -7.76 -14.61 23.97
CA THR A 23 -7.14 -15.09 22.73
C THR A 23 -7.96 -14.69 21.52
N LEU A 24 -7.30 -14.28 20.43
CA LEU A 24 -7.93 -14.03 19.14
C LEU A 24 -7.79 -15.25 18.23
N THR A 25 -8.86 -15.59 17.52
CA THR A 25 -8.88 -16.69 16.54
C THR A 25 -9.62 -16.31 15.28
N GLY A 26 -9.08 -16.70 14.12
CA GLY A 26 -9.77 -16.62 12.83
C GLY A 26 -10.65 -17.85 12.54
N THR A 27 -10.60 -18.87 13.40
CA THR A 27 -11.42 -20.07 13.26
C THR A 27 -12.73 -19.88 14.04
N TRP A 28 -13.84 -20.20 13.38
CA TRP A 28 -15.16 -20.04 13.99
C TRP A 28 -15.34 -20.91 15.23
N THR A 29 -15.88 -20.32 16.30
CA THR A 29 -16.24 -21.00 17.56
C THR A 29 -17.56 -20.43 18.09
N GLU A 30 -18.29 -21.23 18.88
CA GLU A 30 -19.58 -20.81 19.46
C GLU A 30 -19.39 -19.90 20.69
N ASP A 31 -18.29 -20.10 21.43
CA ASP A 31 -18.03 -19.44 22.70
C ASP A 31 -17.04 -18.27 22.54
N PHE A 32 -17.45 -17.19 21.86
CA PHE A 32 -16.65 -15.98 21.78
C PHE A 32 -17.38 -14.77 22.36
N THR A 33 -16.65 -13.76 22.78
CA THR A 33 -17.17 -12.60 23.51
C THR A 33 -17.27 -11.33 22.64
N ALA A 34 -16.43 -11.22 21.62
CA ALA A 34 -16.38 -10.06 20.74
C ALA A 34 -15.71 -10.39 19.40
N TYR A 35 -15.94 -9.54 18.40
CA TYR A 35 -15.14 -9.47 17.20
C TYR A 35 -14.05 -8.39 17.32
N VAL A 36 -12.90 -8.62 16.71
CA VAL A 36 -11.78 -7.67 16.58
C VAL A 36 -11.35 -7.67 15.13
N ALA A 37 -11.11 -6.50 14.56
CA ALA A 37 -10.56 -6.38 13.22
C ALA A 37 -9.18 -7.03 13.13
N ALA A 38 -8.93 -7.85 12.11
CA ALA A 38 -7.66 -8.54 11.94
C ALA A 38 -7.23 -8.59 10.46
N CYS A 39 -5.94 -8.77 10.24
CA CYS A 39 -5.35 -8.96 8.92
C CYS A 39 -4.30 -10.06 8.96
N SER A 40 -4.34 -10.96 7.97
CA SER A 40 -3.36 -12.03 7.80
C SER A 40 -2.02 -11.56 7.20
N CYS A 41 -1.61 -10.31 7.37
CA CYS A 41 -0.38 -9.75 6.78
C CYS A 41 0.74 -10.81 6.67
N SER A 42 1.15 -11.18 5.45
CA SER A 42 2.04 -12.33 5.22
C SER A 42 3.38 -11.97 4.57
N GLY A 43 3.69 -10.67 4.42
CA GLY A 43 4.96 -10.22 3.83
C GLY A 43 6.18 -10.44 4.74
N PRO A 44 7.41 -10.47 4.19
CA PRO A 44 8.64 -10.60 4.98
C PRO A 44 8.76 -9.51 6.05
N GLY A 45 8.88 -9.90 7.31
CA GLY A 45 8.97 -8.98 8.45
C GLY A 45 7.63 -8.38 8.90
N GLN A 46 6.51 -8.81 8.33
CA GLN A 46 5.17 -8.45 8.77
C GLN A 46 4.64 -9.51 9.76
N SER A 47 3.90 -9.04 10.76
CA SER A 47 3.12 -9.86 11.68
C SER A 47 1.63 -9.58 11.46
N GLU A 48 0.78 -10.50 11.85
CA GLU A 48 -0.66 -10.28 11.86
C GLU A 48 -1.00 -8.94 12.54
N TRP A 49 -1.85 -8.16 11.89
CA TRP A 49 -2.34 -6.91 12.44
C TRP A 49 -3.70 -7.13 13.11
N HIS A 50 -3.90 -6.53 14.28
CA HIS A 50 -5.16 -6.53 14.99
C HIS A 50 -5.57 -5.09 15.35
N GLY A 51 -6.86 -4.79 15.19
CA GLY A 51 -7.47 -3.57 15.66
C GLY A 51 -7.51 -3.50 17.19
N SER A 52 -7.80 -2.33 17.71
CA SER A 52 -7.91 -2.10 19.16
C SER A 52 -9.36 -2.07 19.68
N THR A 53 -10.33 -2.12 18.77
CA THR A 53 -11.77 -2.01 19.11
C THR A 53 -12.38 -3.39 19.17
N GLU A 54 -13.17 -3.62 20.21
CA GLU A 54 -13.99 -4.83 20.37
C GLU A 54 -15.42 -4.53 19.93
N TYR A 55 -15.97 -5.37 19.08
CA TYR A 55 -17.32 -5.28 18.57
C TYR A 55 -18.20 -6.43 19.11
N PRO A 56 -19.50 -6.23 19.30
CA PRO A 56 -20.39 -7.27 19.83
C PRO A 56 -20.37 -8.54 18.96
N PRO A 57 -20.64 -9.74 19.54
CA PRO A 57 -20.67 -11.00 18.81
C PRO A 57 -21.98 -11.16 18.00
N THR A 58 -22.19 -10.26 17.04
CA THR A 58 -23.37 -10.19 16.16
C THR A 58 -22.92 -9.96 14.74
N ASP A 59 -23.79 -10.18 13.75
CA ASP A 59 -23.51 -9.90 12.34
C ASP A 59 -23.09 -8.43 12.12
N ASP A 60 -23.75 -7.48 12.78
CA ASP A 60 -23.40 -6.06 12.72
C ASP A 60 -22.00 -5.80 13.31
N GLY A 61 -21.62 -6.54 14.35
CA GLY A 61 -20.28 -6.45 14.95
C GLY A 61 -19.18 -7.03 14.07
N GLU A 62 -19.46 -8.11 13.35
CA GLU A 62 -18.56 -8.65 12.33
C GLU A 62 -18.33 -7.63 11.20
N GLU A 63 -19.41 -7.04 10.66
CA GLU A 63 -19.33 -6.02 9.62
C GLU A 63 -18.55 -4.78 10.10
N ALA A 64 -18.80 -4.33 11.34
CA ALA A 64 -18.08 -3.20 11.93
C ALA A 64 -16.58 -3.47 12.11
N ALA A 65 -16.19 -4.69 12.48
CA ALA A 65 -14.78 -5.09 12.56
C ALA A 65 -14.11 -5.07 11.18
N LEU A 66 -14.78 -5.59 10.15
CA LEU A 66 -14.27 -5.52 8.77
C LEU A 66 -14.15 -4.09 8.25
N ALA A 67 -15.11 -3.23 8.58
CA ALA A 67 -15.04 -1.80 8.22
C ALA A 67 -13.90 -1.07 8.95
N GLU A 68 -13.57 -1.44 10.19
CA GLU A 68 -12.37 -0.94 10.88
C GLU A 68 -11.10 -1.37 10.18
N TRP A 69 -10.97 -2.66 9.82
CA TRP A 69 -9.81 -3.16 9.06
C TRP A 69 -9.62 -2.37 7.76
N GLU A 70 -10.66 -2.19 6.97
CA GLU A 70 -10.57 -1.43 5.72
C GLU A 70 -10.10 0.00 5.98
N ARG A 71 -10.73 0.70 6.93
CA ARG A 71 -10.46 2.12 7.21
C ARG A 71 -9.09 2.37 7.84
N VAL A 72 -8.68 1.52 8.80
CA VAL A 72 -7.52 1.79 9.66
C VAL A 72 -6.26 1.10 9.13
N HIS A 73 -6.39 -0.05 8.48
CA HIS A 73 -5.25 -0.84 8.00
C HIS A 73 -5.14 -0.86 6.47
N ALA A 74 -6.18 -1.27 5.76
CA ALA A 74 -6.10 -1.48 4.32
C ALA A 74 -6.01 -0.18 3.50
N ARG A 75 -6.85 0.82 3.77
CA ARG A 75 -6.82 2.09 3.03
C ARG A 75 -5.51 2.86 3.13
N PRO A 76 -4.86 2.98 4.32
CA PRO A 76 -3.53 3.58 4.40
C PRO A 76 -2.48 2.85 3.58
N LEU A 77 -2.50 1.50 3.57
CA LEU A 77 -1.59 0.70 2.75
C LEU A 77 -1.84 0.91 1.26
N LEU A 78 -3.11 0.92 0.81
CA LEU A 78 -3.46 1.22 -0.58
C LEU A 78 -2.99 2.60 -1.02
N ALA A 79 -3.03 3.58 -0.14
CA ALA A 79 -2.55 4.93 -0.44
C ALA A 79 -1.01 4.98 -0.62
N GLU A 80 -0.28 4.01 -0.09
CA GLU A 80 1.18 3.91 -0.19
C GLU A 80 1.64 2.95 -1.31
N THR A 81 0.75 2.12 -1.84
CA THR A 81 1.05 1.17 -2.93
C THR A 81 0.58 1.70 -4.28
N ALA A 82 1.39 1.51 -5.31
CA ALA A 82 0.95 1.78 -6.68
C ALA A 82 -0.12 0.76 -7.10
N PRO A 83 -1.13 1.14 -7.91
CA PRO A 83 -2.10 0.20 -8.45
C PRO A 83 -1.41 -1.00 -9.13
N ALA A 84 -1.86 -2.22 -8.85
CA ALA A 84 -1.22 -3.46 -9.32
C ALA A 84 -1.00 -3.53 -10.85
N GLY A 85 -1.83 -2.84 -11.64
CA GLY A 85 -1.68 -2.72 -13.09
C GLY A 85 -0.54 -1.81 -13.54
N LEU A 86 -0.17 -0.82 -12.73
CA LEU A 86 0.77 0.24 -13.14
C LEU A 86 2.18 -0.29 -13.39
N ASP A 87 2.67 -1.20 -12.54
CA ASP A 87 4.00 -1.80 -12.71
C ASP A 87 4.10 -2.63 -13.99
N ARG A 88 3.06 -3.40 -14.31
CA ARG A 88 2.96 -4.14 -15.58
C ARG A 88 2.97 -3.20 -16.79
N ASP A 89 2.22 -2.10 -16.73
CA ASP A 89 2.11 -1.15 -17.83
C ASP A 89 3.44 -0.38 -18.04
N ILE A 90 4.13 -0.02 -16.96
CA ILE A 90 5.48 0.54 -17.02
C ILE A 90 6.47 -0.46 -17.64
N THR A 91 6.44 -1.73 -17.21
CA THR A 91 7.30 -2.78 -17.73
C THR A 91 7.08 -2.98 -19.24
N ALA A 92 5.83 -3.03 -19.68
CA ALA A 92 5.49 -3.15 -21.10
C ALA A 92 5.96 -1.95 -21.91
N LEU A 93 5.81 -0.72 -21.39
CA LEU A 93 6.31 0.50 -22.04
C LEU A 93 7.84 0.48 -22.17
N LEU A 94 8.55 0.09 -21.12
CA LEU A 94 10.02 0.01 -21.14
C LEU A 94 10.51 -1.01 -22.16
N GLU A 95 9.83 -2.15 -22.32
CA GLU A 95 10.18 -3.15 -23.33
C GLU A 95 9.96 -2.64 -24.75
N GLN A 96 8.85 -1.95 -25.03
CA GLN A 96 8.62 -1.28 -26.30
C GLN A 96 9.70 -0.24 -26.62
N LEU A 97 10.12 0.54 -25.62
CA LEU A 97 11.19 1.53 -25.78
C LEU A 97 12.55 0.87 -26.08
N ARG A 98 12.86 -0.30 -25.46
CA ARG A 98 14.08 -1.07 -25.77
C ARG A 98 14.09 -1.55 -27.22
N GLN A 99 12.97 -2.10 -27.69
CA GLN A 99 12.86 -2.55 -29.09
C GLN A 99 13.05 -1.37 -30.06
N LEU A 100 12.36 -0.24 -29.83
CA LEU A 100 12.51 0.96 -30.64
C LEU A 100 13.93 1.55 -30.58
N ALA A 101 14.63 1.42 -29.46
CA ALA A 101 16.02 1.88 -29.33
C ALA A 101 16.97 1.11 -30.25
N THR A 102 16.67 -0.16 -30.53
CA THR A 102 17.42 -0.98 -31.49
C THR A 102 17.09 -0.62 -32.94
N GLU A 103 15.79 -0.44 -33.26
CA GLU A 103 15.31 -0.22 -34.60
C GLU A 103 15.44 1.24 -35.09
N ARG A 104 15.21 2.21 -34.18
CA ARG A 104 15.11 3.64 -34.46
C ARG A 104 15.77 4.49 -33.37
N PRO A 105 17.09 4.38 -33.13
CA PRO A 105 17.76 4.98 -31.98
C PRO A 105 17.57 6.51 -31.88
N ALA A 106 17.66 7.22 -32.98
CA ALA A 106 17.47 8.68 -32.98
C ALA A 106 16.06 9.11 -32.61
N GLY A 107 15.04 8.35 -33.06
CA GLY A 107 13.64 8.61 -32.73
C GLY A 107 13.33 8.39 -31.26
N VAL A 108 13.93 7.36 -30.65
CA VAL A 108 13.74 7.03 -29.23
C VAL A 108 14.39 8.06 -28.30
N LEU A 109 15.54 8.63 -28.64
CA LEU A 109 16.23 9.61 -27.81
C LEU A 109 15.34 10.80 -27.46
N GLY A 110 14.56 11.31 -28.42
CA GLY A 110 13.61 12.40 -28.21
C GLY A 110 12.47 12.00 -27.24
N GLN A 111 11.96 10.77 -27.37
CA GLN A 111 10.91 10.25 -26.47
C GLN A 111 11.43 10.03 -25.06
N LEU A 112 12.61 9.44 -24.91
CA LEU A 112 13.24 9.23 -23.60
C LEU A 112 13.47 10.57 -22.87
N ARG A 113 13.95 11.59 -23.57
CA ARG A 113 14.12 12.92 -22.99
C ARG A 113 12.79 13.58 -22.57
N ARG A 114 11.72 13.31 -23.31
CA ARG A 114 10.37 13.77 -22.93
C ARG A 114 9.85 13.03 -21.70
N ILE A 115 10.03 11.71 -21.63
CA ILE A 115 9.64 10.90 -20.47
C ILE A 115 10.41 11.35 -19.23
N GLU A 116 11.73 11.54 -19.34
CA GLU A 116 12.58 12.02 -18.24
C GLU A 116 12.03 13.34 -17.64
N ARG A 117 11.72 14.32 -18.46
CA ARG A 117 11.15 15.59 -17.99
C ARG A 117 9.79 15.40 -17.32
N ALA A 118 8.89 14.63 -17.93
CA ALA A 118 7.57 14.38 -17.39
C ALA A 118 7.65 13.63 -16.04
N THR A 119 8.57 12.69 -15.90
CA THR A 119 8.78 11.97 -14.65
C THR A 119 9.41 12.86 -13.55
N ASP A 120 10.31 13.77 -13.87
CA ASP A 120 10.86 14.74 -12.93
C ASP A 120 9.76 15.71 -12.41
N ASP A 121 8.87 16.17 -13.28
CA ASP A 121 7.73 17.02 -12.91
C ASP A 121 6.76 16.27 -11.99
N LEU A 122 6.37 15.04 -12.35
CA LEU A 122 5.50 14.17 -11.54
C LEU A 122 6.13 13.83 -10.19
N LEU A 123 7.43 13.54 -10.16
CA LEU A 123 8.14 13.27 -8.93
C LEU A 123 8.12 14.47 -7.97
N SER A 124 8.33 15.66 -8.51
CA SER A 124 8.26 16.91 -7.74
C SER A 124 6.85 17.17 -7.20
N GLU A 125 5.82 16.86 -7.97
CA GLU A 125 4.42 16.94 -7.55
C GLU A 125 4.10 15.93 -6.46
N ALA A 126 4.49 14.66 -6.63
CA ALA A 126 4.29 13.60 -5.64
C ALA A 126 4.95 13.95 -4.30
N VAL A 127 6.17 14.48 -4.32
CA VAL A 127 6.87 14.94 -3.11
C VAL A 127 6.13 16.10 -2.43
N ARG A 128 5.62 17.08 -3.19
CA ARG A 128 4.80 18.16 -2.60
C ARG A 128 3.55 17.63 -1.93
N ASN A 129 2.84 16.72 -2.59
CA ASN A 129 1.62 16.10 -2.06
C ASN A 129 1.92 15.29 -0.79
N ALA A 130 3.01 14.50 -0.78
CA ALA A 130 3.45 13.77 0.40
C ALA A 130 3.80 14.70 1.57
N ARG A 131 4.47 15.82 1.30
CA ARG A 131 4.77 16.86 2.33
C ARG A 131 3.51 17.52 2.86
N GLN A 132 2.53 17.83 2.02
CA GLN A 132 1.24 18.38 2.43
C GLN A 132 0.45 17.38 3.29
N ALA A 133 0.59 16.08 3.01
CA ALA A 133 0.03 14.99 3.83
C ALA A 133 0.82 14.74 5.13
N GLY A 134 1.84 15.55 5.46
CA GLY A 134 2.60 15.47 6.70
C GLY A 134 3.76 14.47 6.70
N LYS A 135 4.05 13.80 5.58
CA LYS A 135 5.15 12.82 5.50
C LYS A 135 6.50 13.50 5.75
N SER A 136 7.36 12.85 6.54
CA SER A 136 8.73 13.30 6.81
C SER A 136 9.65 13.09 5.59
N TRP A 137 10.79 13.78 5.56
CA TRP A 137 11.79 13.57 4.51
C TRP A 137 12.38 12.15 4.51
N SER A 138 12.36 11.45 5.64
CA SER A 138 12.78 10.05 5.71
C SER A 138 11.77 9.13 5.00
N GLU A 139 10.47 9.30 5.29
CA GLU A 139 9.40 8.52 4.64
C GLU A 139 9.33 8.77 3.12
N ILE A 140 9.60 10.00 2.69
CA ILE A 140 9.67 10.36 1.27
C ILE A 140 10.92 9.78 0.59
N GLY A 141 12.05 9.78 1.28
CA GLY A 141 13.32 9.29 0.72
C GLY A 141 13.35 7.77 0.55
N THR A 142 12.73 7.02 1.47
CA THR A 142 12.77 5.55 1.50
C THR A 142 12.32 4.91 0.18
N PRO A 143 11.14 5.19 -0.39
CA PRO A 143 10.70 4.59 -1.66
C PRO A 143 11.56 5.04 -2.86
N MET A 144 12.24 6.17 -2.76
CA MET A 144 13.16 6.67 -3.79
C MET A 144 14.61 6.19 -3.60
N GLN A 145 14.86 5.32 -2.62
CA GLN A 145 16.21 4.86 -2.23
C GLN A 145 17.17 6.02 -1.91
N MET A 146 16.65 7.09 -1.35
CA MET A 146 17.40 8.31 -0.99
C MET A 146 17.46 8.47 0.53
N SER A 147 18.60 9.01 1.02
CA SER A 147 18.66 9.43 2.41
C SER A 147 17.74 10.64 2.68
N LYS A 148 17.34 10.85 3.94
CA LYS A 148 16.60 12.04 4.39
C LYS A 148 17.25 13.34 3.88
N GLN A 149 18.56 13.44 4.01
CA GLN A 149 19.32 14.64 3.60
C GLN A 149 19.27 14.84 2.08
N ALA A 150 19.46 13.76 1.30
CA ALA A 150 19.43 13.85 -0.16
C ALA A 150 18.02 14.23 -0.67
N ALA A 151 16.96 13.67 -0.08
CA ALA A 151 15.59 14.02 -0.42
C ALA A 151 15.31 15.52 -0.10
N GLN A 152 15.70 15.97 1.09
CA GLN A 152 15.55 17.37 1.49
C GLN A 152 16.35 18.33 0.59
N GLN A 153 17.59 17.98 0.23
CA GLN A 153 18.43 18.81 -0.63
C GLN A 153 17.87 18.94 -2.04
N ARG A 154 17.30 17.84 -2.59
CA ARG A 154 16.75 17.82 -3.95
C ARG A 154 15.40 18.53 -4.05
N PHE A 155 14.52 18.38 -3.07
CA PHE A 155 13.11 18.80 -3.15
C PHE A 155 12.68 19.84 -2.11
N GLY A 156 13.55 20.21 -1.17
CA GLY A 156 13.24 21.14 -0.07
C GLY A 156 13.40 22.62 -0.38
N ARG A 157 13.52 22.98 -1.69
CA ARG A 157 13.67 24.38 -2.16
C ARG A 157 12.33 25.00 -2.50
#